data_f6d2b2c45deffdec6d5d4e2a8b5adb86
#
_entry.id   f6d2b2c45deffdec6d5d4e2a8b5adb86
#
_cell.length_a   1.000
_cell.length_b   1.000
_cell.length_c   1.000
_cell.angle_alpha   90.00
_cell.angle_beta   90.00
_cell.angle_gamma   90.00
#
_symmetry.space_group_name_H-M   'P 1'
#
loop_
_entity.id
_entity.type
_entity.pdbx_description
1 polymer ?
#
loop_
_entity_poly.entity_id
_entity_poly.type
_entity_poly.pdbx_seq_one_letter_code
_entity_poly.pdbx_strand_id
1 'polypeptide(L)'
;MKKYISLFMIAAAAVLGTACSNNENELPEYAAGLNVVKAETAFNVVGGTKEVKMASEPAKAYAQDAWLTVTKKAETLLLTATTNTSPQSRNTLLVVKNAQGDSITLNVQQEGITFGLPAGQDIYTDDKAVQKTMIATANLPVTYTTTGDWLSVDEQSGELTVKATENTTGKARVGWVIAKAAGLVDSLK
;
A
#
# COMPACT_ATOMS: atom_id res chain seq x y z
N MET A 1 32.44 -17.82 -63.39
CA MET A 1 32.13 -16.81 -62.38
C MET A 1 31.09 -17.41 -61.46
N LYS A 2 31.50 -17.89 -60.28
CA LYS A 2 30.62 -18.52 -59.30
C LYS A 2 30.19 -17.45 -58.29
N LYS A 3 28.88 -17.18 -58.20
CA LYS A 3 28.29 -16.29 -57.23
C LYS A 3 28.00 -17.09 -55.95
N TYR A 4 28.64 -16.75 -54.84
CA TYR A 4 28.33 -17.28 -53.50
C TYR A 4 27.18 -16.44 -52.93
N ILE A 5 26.04 -17.09 -52.72
CA ILE A 5 24.93 -16.53 -51.97
C ILE A 5 25.15 -16.89 -50.50
N SER A 6 25.49 -15.91 -49.68
CA SER A 6 25.61 -16.06 -48.26
C SER A 6 24.23 -16.03 -47.62
N LEU A 7 23.80 -17.19 -47.09
CA LEU A 7 22.52 -17.32 -46.38
C LEU A 7 22.73 -16.87 -44.95
N PHE A 8 22.28 -15.65 -44.63
CA PHE A 8 22.20 -15.17 -43.25
C PHE A 8 21.02 -15.85 -42.57
N MET A 9 21.33 -16.82 -41.70
CA MET A 9 20.35 -17.42 -40.78
C MET A 9 20.13 -16.48 -39.63
N ILE A 10 19.04 -15.73 -39.66
CA ILE A 10 18.58 -14.96 -38.51
C ILE A 10 17.93 -15.93 -37.52
N ALA A 11 18.65 -16.26 -36.46
CA ALA A 11 18.08 -16.95 -35.32
C ALA A 11 17.13 -15.99 -34.59
N ALA A 12 15.83 -16.09 -34.85
CA ALA A 12 14.81 -15.45 -34.05
C ALA A 12 14.81 -16.12 -32.67
N ALA A 13 15.46 -15.49 -31.69
CA ALA A 13 15.26 -15.82 -30.29
C ALA A 13 13.81 -15.49 -29.94
N ALA A 14 12.96 -16.49 -29.90
CA ALA A 14 11.63 -16.36 -29.28
C ALA A 14 11.84 -16.12 -27.81
N VAL A 15 11.73 -14.87 -27.40
CA VAL A 15 11.54 -14.50 -25.99
C VAL A 15 10.15 -15.00 -25.63
N LEU A 16 10.10 -16.22 -25.10
CA LEU A 16 8.92 -16.68 -24.38
C LEU A 16 8.76 -15.79 -23.15
N GLY A 17 7.96 -14.74 -23.30
CA GLY A 17 7.44 -14.01 -22.17
C GLY A 17 6.66 -15.01 -21.32
N THR A 18 7.26 -15.47 -20.23
CA THR A 18 6.51 -16.11 -19.17
C THR A 18 5.55 -15.07 -18.63
N ALA A 19 4.29 -15.13 -19.08
CA ALA A 19 3.21 -14.47 -18.43
C ALA A 19 3.30 -14.84 -16.95
N CYS A 20 3.47 -13.85 -16.06
CA CYS A 20 3.29 -14.04 -14.64
C CYS A 20 1.83 -14.48 -14.44
N SER A 21 1.60 -15.77 -14.41
CA SER A 21 0.38 -16.35 -13.88
C SER A 21 0.34 -15.95 -12.41
N ASN A 22 -0.65 -15.14 -12.03
CA ASN A 22 -0.99 -14.86 -10.64
C ASN A 22 -1.57 -16.11 -9.97
N ASN A 23 -0.81 -17.18 -9.89
CA ASN A 23 -1.10 -18.28 -9.00
C ASN A 23 -0.52 -17.92 -7.63
N GLU A 24 -1.33 -17.28 -6.82
CA GLU A 24 -1.02 -16.92 -5.41
C GLU A 24 -0.70 -18.16 -4.54
N ASN A 25 -0.71 -19.36 -5.10
CA ASN A 25 -0.51 -20.63 -4.38
C ASN A 25 0.74 -21.42 -4.80
N GLU A 26 1.51 -20.99 -5.78
CA GLU A 26 2.77 -21.67 -6.10
C GLU A 26 3.92 -21.01 -5.35
N LEU A 27 4.25 -21.60 -4.21
CA LEU A 27 5.44 -21.21 -3.43
C LEU A 27 6.68 -21.69 -4.19
N PRO A 28 7.74 -20.86 -4.29
CA PRO A 28 8.97 -21.28 -4.94
C PRO A 28 9.59 -22.49 -4.23
N GLU A 29 9.93 -23.52 -4.98
CA GLU A 29 10.67 -24.68 -4.47
C GLU A 29 12.15 -24.34 -4.38
N TYR A 30 12.70 -24.41 -3.17
CA TYR A 30 14.09 -24.08 -2.90
C TYR A 30 14.89 -25.32 -2.50
N ALA A 31 16.10 -25.44 -3.03
CA ALA A 31 17.07 -26.45 -2.62
C ALA A 31 17.48 -26.29 -1.14
N ALA A 32 18.01 -27.39 -0.55
CA ALA A 32 18.66 -27.37 0.79
C ALA A 32 17.74 -27.11 1.99
N GLY A 33 16.49 -27.60 1.98
CA GLY A 33 15.64 -27.63 3.17
C GLY A 33 15.02 -26.28 3.58
N LEU A 34 15.21 -25.21 2.79
CA LEU A 34 14.58 -23.92 3.01
C LEU A 34 13.23 -23.78 2.26
N ASN A 35 12.36 -24.78 2.40
CA ASN A 35 11.06 -24.75 1.76
C ASN A 35 10.08 -23.86 2.50
N VAL A 36 9.41 -22.95 1.76
CA VAL A 36 8.35 -22.10 2.27
C VAL A 36 7.02 -22.85 2.16
N VAL A 37 6.32 -23.03 3.26
CA VAL A 37 4.99 -23.69 3.32
C VAL A 37 3.88 -22.67 3.04
N LYS A 38 4.02 -21.47 3.60
CA LYS A 38 3.07 -20.36 3.41
C LYS A 38 3.82 -19.03 3.53
N ALA A 39 3.50 -18.06 2.68
CA ALA A 39 4.08 -16.74 2.77
C ALA A 39 2.99 -15.65 2.63
N GLU A 40 2.89 -14.80 3.65
CA GLU A 40 2.08 -13.59 3.60
C GLU A 40 3.05 -12.39 3.58
N THR A 41 3.36 -11.88 2.39
CA THR A 41 4.41 -10.88 2.17
C THR A 41 3.90 -9.55 1.63
N ALA A 42 2.60 -9.42 1.36
CA ALA A 42 1.99 -8.18 0.91
C ALA A 42 1.28 -7.47 2.07
N PHE A 43 1.68 -6.26 2.38
CA PHE A 43 1.10 -5.41 3.43
C PHE A 43 0.28 -4.29 2.82
N ASN A 44 -0.82 -3.94 3.47
CA ASN A 44 -1.50 -2.68 3.21
C ASN A 44 -0.69 -1.50 3.80
N VAL A 45 -1.14 -0.28 3.57
CA VAL A 45 -0.48 0.95 4.01
C VAL A 45 -0.26 1.01 5.54
N VAL A 46 -1.20 0.48 6.32
CA VAL A 46 -1.12 0.51 7.80
C VAL A 46 -0.03 -0.41 8.35
N GLY A 47 0.29 -1.47 7.61
CA GLY A 47 1.28 -2.48 8.04
C GLY A 47 0.66 -3.52 8.97
N GLY A 48 1.29 -3.75 10.13
CA GLY A 48 0.90 -4.77 11.08
C GLY A 48 1.75 -6.02 10.99
N THR A 49 1.24 -7.16 11.45
CA THR A 49 2.00 -8.41 11.52
C THR A 49 1.41 -9.46 10.57
N LYS A 50 2.28 -10.12 9.80
CA LYS A 50 1.99 -11.24 8.91
C LYS A 50 2.97 -12.38 9.13
N GLU A 51 2.68 -13.56 8.58
CA GLU A 51 3.44 -14.76 8.83
C GLU A 51 4.03 -15.36 7.55
N VAL A 52 5.26 -15.86 7.69
CA VAL A 52 5.86 -16.79 6.74
C VAL A 52 6.16 -18.08 7.48
N LYS A 53 5.59 -19.19 7.01
CA LYS A 53 5.80 -20.52 7.57
C LYS A 53 6.80 -21.29 6.73
N MET A 54 7.84 -21.80 7.37
CA MET A 54 8.87 -22.64 6.77
C MET A 54 8.57 -24.12 7.04
N ALA A 55 9.08 -25.01 6.20
CA ALA A 55 9.00 -26.46 6.42
C ALA A 55 9.93 -26.93 7.56
N SER A 56 10.97 -26.15 7.85
CA SER A 56 11.92 -26.40 8.95
C SER A 56 12.35 -25.08 9.57
N GLU A 57 12.84 -25.13 10.80
CA GLU A 57 13.30 -23.94 11.50
C GLU A 57 14.53 -23.34 10.83
N PRO A 58 14.48 -22.08 10.37
CA PRO A 58 15.65 -21.41 9.79
C PRO A 58 16.66 -21.03 10.88
N ALA A 59 17.95 -21.07 10.55
CA ALA A 59 19.00 -20.61 11.46
C ALA A 59 18.94 -19.11 11.68
N LYS A 60 18.69 -18.32 10.61
CA LYS A 60 18.60 -16.86 10.65
C LYS A 60 17.56 -16.35 9.66
N ALA A 61 16.84 -15.29 10.06
CA ALA A 61 15.97 -14.54 9.16
C ALA A 61 16.05 -13.05 9.51
N TYR A 62 16.06 -12.18 8.48
CA TYR A 62 16.10 -10.73 8.65
C TYR A 62 15.60 -10.02 7.38
N ALA A 63 15.10 -8.81 7.55
CA ALA A 63 14.80 -7.92 6.45
C ALA A 63 15.98 -6.99 6.16
N GLN A 64 16.11 -6.52 4.92
CA GLN A 64 17.15 -5.57 4.54
C GLN A 64 16.83 -4.14 4.99
N ASP A 65 15.56 -3.79 5.05
CA ASP A 65 15.10 -2.44 5.40
C ASP A 65 14.45 -2.39 6.78
N ALA A 66 14.68 -1.30 7.50
CA ALA A 66 14.25 -1.12 8.90
C ALA A 66 12.73 -1.00 9.09
N TRP A 67 11.97 -0.76 8.03
CA TRP A 67 10.51 -0.68 8.14
C TRP A 67 9.84 -2.04 8.36
N LEU A 68 10.56 -3.13 8.12
CA LEU A 68 10.11 -4.50 8.34
C LEU A 68 10.96 -5.17 9.42
N THR A 69 10.35 -5.53 10.53
CA THR A 69 10.98 -6.31 11.59
C THR A 69 10.64 -7.79 11.42
N VAL A 70 11.64 -8.66 11.57
CA VAL A 70 11.47 -10.11 11.48
C VAL A 70 11.72 -10.74 12.85
N THR A 71 10.73 -11.45 13.37
CA THR A 71 10.84 -12.24 14.62
C THR A 71 10.70 -13.72 14.29
N LYS A 72 11.74 -14.49 14.60
CA LYS A 72 11.74 -15.94 14.38
C LYS A 72 11.07 -16.65 15.58
N LYS A 73 10.12 -17.56 15.29
CA LYS A 73 9.47 -18.46 16.25
C LYS A 73 9.42 -19.87 15.67
N ALA A 74 10.41 -20.69 15.96
CA ALA A 74 10.60 -22.00 15.34
C ALA A 74 10.50 -21.91 13.81
N GLU A 75 9.60 -22.65 13.16
CA GLU A 75 9.39 -22.62 11.71
C GLU A 75 8.59 -21.39 11.23
N THR A 76 8.09 -20.54 12.12
CA THR A 76 7.29 -19.35 11.76
C THR A 76 8.12 -18.08 11.88
N LEU A 77 8.11 -17.27 10.83
CA LEU A 77 8.68 -15.92 10.82
C LEU A 77 7.52 -14.93 10.93
N LEU A 78 7.51 -14.14 11.99
CA LEU A 78 6.58 -13.01 12.13
C LEU A 78 7.20 -11.78 11.49
N LEU A 79 6.54 -11.24 10.48
CA LEU A 79 6.91 -10.03 9.78
C LEU A 79 6.06 -8.87 10.30
N THR A 80 6.68 -7.89 10.93
CA THR A 80 5.97 -6.70 11.43
C THR A 80 6.41 -5.48 10.65
N ALA A 81 5.48 -4.90 9.88
CA ALA A 81 5.69 -3.69 9.08
C ALA A 81 5.14 -2.46 9.80
N THR A 82 5.88 -1.36 9.76
CA THR A 82 5.39 -0.04 10.19
C THR A 82 4.48 0.57 9.12
N THR A 83 3.63 1.54 9.51
CA THR A 83 2.81 2.29 8.54
C THR A 83 3.71 2.96 7.47
N ASN A 84 3.29 2.85 6.21
CA ASN A 84 3.94 3.57 5.11
C ASN A 84 3.25 4.92 4.93
N THR A 85 3.93 6.00 5.26
CA THR A 85 3.41 7.38 5.10
C THR A 85 3.81 8.01 3.76
N SER A 86 4.51 7.25 2.89
CA SER A 86 4.86 7.69 1.53
C SER A 86 3.72 7.35 0.55
N PRO A 87 3.46 8.19 -0.47
CA PRO A 87 2.55 7.84 -1.55
C PRO A 87 3.07 6.70 -2.44
N GLN A 88 4.37 6.40 -2.39
CA GLN A 88 4.96 5.29 -3.11
C GLN A 88 4.86 3.99 -2.31
N SER A 89 4.51 2.90 -2.99
CA SER A 89 4.69 1.56 -2.45
C SER A 89 6.18 1.31 -2.17
N ARG A 90 6.47 0.44 -1.21
CA ARG A 90 7.84 0.03 -0.88
C ARG A 90 7.97 -1.48 -0.83
N ASN A 91 9.17 -1.96 -1.06
CA ASN A 91 9.50 -3.37 -0.99
C ASN A 91 10.85 -3.56 -0.30
N THR A 92 11.03 -4.74 0.27
CA THR A 92 12.30 -5.18 0.87
C THR A 92 12.47 -6.67 0.68
N LEU A 93 13.68 -7.16 0.83
CA LEU A 93 13.97 -8.59 0.82
C LEU A 93 14.00 -9.15 2.24
N LEU A 94 13.16 -10.15 2.48
CA LEU A 94 13.30 -11.06 3.61
C LEU A 94 14.34 -12.11 3.24
N VAL A 95 15.47 -12.13 3.93
CA VAL A 95 16.53 -13.12 3.77
C VAL A 95 16.37 -14.19 4.84
N VAL A 96 16.30 -15.45 4.41
CA VAL A 96 16.20 -16.62 5.30
C VAL A 96 17.38 -17.54 5.05
N LYS A 97 18.06 -17.99 6.10
CA LYS A 97 19.26 -18.84 6.02
C LYS A 97 19.09 -20.11 6.84
N ASN A 98 19.63 -21.22 6.34
CA ASN A 98 19.79 -22.46 7.09
C ASN A 98 21.15 -22.48 7.85
N ALA A 99 21.37 -23.56 8.62
CA ALA A 99 22.61 -23.74 9.38
C ALA A 99 23.85 -24.00 8.47
N GLN A 100 23.64 -24.44 7.23
CA GLN A 100 24.70 -24.70 6.25
C GLN A 100 25.16 -23.44 5.54
N GLY A 101 24.42 -22.30 5.71
CA GLY A 101 24.74 -21.02 5.09
C GLY A 101 23.99 -20.76 3.78
N ASP A 102 23.21 -21.73 3.29
CA ASP A 102 22.33 -21.49 2.15
C ASP A 102 21.28 -20.47 2.51
N SER A 103 20.83 -19.73 1.52
CA SER A 103 19.85 -18.66 1.73
C SER A 103 18.82 -18.60 0.61
N ILE A 104 17.60 -18.21 0.99
CA ILE A 104 16.55 -17.80 0.08
C ILE A 104 16.17 -16.36 0.37
N THR A 105 15.55 -15.71 -0.59
CA THR A 105 15.00 -14.36 -0.45
C THR A 105 13.54 -14.36 -0.86
N LEU A 106 12.72 -13.68 -0.06
CA LEU A 106 11.31 -13.43 -0.38
C LEU A 106 11.12 -11.92 -0.51
N ASN A 107 10.44 -11.48 -1.57
CA ASN A 107 10.08 -10.09 -1.72
C ASN A 107 8.88 -9.76 -0.82
N VAL A 108 9.03 -8.74 0.02
CA VAL A 108 7.97 -8.23 0.90
C VAL A 108 7.58 -6.85 0.41
N GLN A 109 6.30 -6.64 0.15
CA GLN A 109 5.77 -5.41 -0.42
C GLN A 109 4.82 -4.72 0.56
N GLN A 110 4.78 -3.39 0.51
CA GLN A 110 3.79 -2.60 1.23
C GLN A 110 3.24 -1.48 0.35
N GLU A 111 1.93 -1.31 0.36
CA GLU A 111 1.25 -0.25 -0.37
C GLU A 111 1.70 1.13 0.08
N GLY A 112 1.67 2.09 -0.84
CA GLY A 112 1.79 3.51 -0.55
C GLY A 112 0.49 4.10 -0.04
N ILE A 113 0.58 5.25 0.64
CA ILE A 113 -0.60 5.96 1.14
C ILE A 113 -1.36 6.60 -0.02
N THR A 114 -2.66 6.41 -0.02
CA THR A 114 -3.60 7.21 -0.80
C THR A 114 -4.48 7.95 0.19
N PHE A 115 -4.41 9.29 0.18
CA PHE A 115 -5.11 10.13 1.14
C PHE A 115 -5.33 11.52 0.54
N GLY A 116 -6.56 12.02 0.58
CA GLY A 116 -6.86 13.38 0.15
C GLY A 116 -8.35 13.68 0.07
N LEU A 117 -8.67 14.94 0.24
CA LEU A 117 -9.95 15.55 -0.11
C LEU A 117 -9.96 15.95 -1.59
N PRO A 118 -11.12 16.17 -2.22
CA PRO A 118 -11.18 16.60 -3.62
C PRO A 118 -10.45 17.91 -3.84
N ALA A 119 -9.34 17.88 -4.58
CA ALA A 119 -8.50 19.04 -4.81
C ALA A 119 -9.22 20.13 -5.63
N GLY A 120 -9.04 21.39 -5.23
CA GLY A 120 -9.56 22.55 -5.97
C GLY A 120 -11.08 22.70 -5.97
N GLN A 121 -11.77 22.03 -5.05
CA GLN A 121 -13.23 22.06 -4.94
C GLN A 121 -13.71 22.84 -3.70
N ASP A 122 -13.24 24.07 -3.52
CA ASP A 122 -13.82 24.93 -2.48
C ASP A 122 -15.35 24.98 -2.63
N ILE A 123 -16.07 24.88 -1.52
CA ILE A 123 -17.52 24.89 -1.50
C ILE A 123 -18.00 26.34 -1.29
N TYR A 124 -18.56 26.92 -2.34
CA TYR A 124 -19.22 28.21 -2.24
C TYR A 124 -20.73 28.03 -2.15
N THR A 125 -21.36 28.72 -1.23
CA THR A 125 -22.80 28.68 -1.00
C THR A 125 -23.33 30.08 -0.66
N ASP A 126 -24.65 30.26 -0.85
CA ASP A 126 -25.37 31.44 -0.36
C ASP A 126 -25.60 31.39 1.16
N ASP A 127 -26.55 32.17 1.66
CA ASP A 127 -26.90 32.24 3.07
C ASP A 127 -27.76 31.04 3.56
N LYS A 128 -28.27 30.20 2.65
CA LYS A 128 -29.14 29.07 3.01
C LYS A 128 -28.36 27.88 3.56
N ALA A 129 -29.07 27.04 4.30
CA ALA A 129 -28.53 25.75 4.69
C ALA A 129 -28.24 24.91 3.43
N VAL A 130 -27.07 24.26 3.42
CA VAL A 130 -26.60 23.45 2.29
C VAL A 130 -26.02 22.12 2.76
N GLN A 131 -26.22 21.11 1.92
CA GLN A 131 -25.55 19.82 2.01
C GLN A 131 -24.82 19.55 0.71
N LYS A 132 -23.56 19.17 0.79
CA LYS A 132 -22.73 18.73 -0.34
C LYS A 132 -22.15 17.36 -0.06
N THR A 133 -22.19 16.50 -1.06
CA THR A 133 -21.59 15.17 -1.00
C THR A 133 -20.42 15.11 -1.98
N MET A 134 -19.30 14.50 -1.54
CA MET A 134 -18.08 14.37 -2.32
C MET A 134 -17.36 13.06 -1.97
N ILE A 135 -16.49 12.61 -2.86
CA ILE A 135 -15.68 11.42 -2.63
C ILE A 135 -14.32 11.83 -2.07
N ALA A 136 -14.02 11.35 -0.88
CA ALA A 136 -12.65 11.38 -0.34
C ALA A 136 -11.91 10.10 -0.72
N THR A 137 -10.62 10.22 -0.95
CA THR A 137 -9.76 9.08 -1.28
C THR A 137 -8.88 8.74 -0.08
N ALA A 138 -9.00 7.51 0.43
CA ALA A 138 -8.12 7.02 1.49
C ALA A 138 -8.03 5.49 1.47
N ASN A 139 -6.82 4.96 1.70
CA ASN A 139 -6.57 3.53 1.94
C ASN A 139 -6.15 3.22 3.38
N LEU A 140 -6.45 4.15 4.30
CA LEU A 140 -6.20 4.02 5.74
C LEU A 140 -7.30 4.76 6.51
N PRO A 141 -7.46 4.51 7.83
CA PRO A 141 -8.42 5.24 8.66
C PRO A 141 -8.16 6.74 8.68
N VAL A 142 -9.19 7.53 8.43
CA VAL A 142 -9.16 9.01 8.42
C VAL A 142 -10.08 9.56 9.49
N THR A 143 -9.66 10.63 10.15
CA THR A 143 -10.50 11.41 11.06
C THR A 143 -10.85 12.72 10.38
N TYR A 144 -12.15 13.02 10.32
CA TYR A 144 -12.66 14.26 9.76
C TYR A 144 -13.15 15.18 10.86
N THR A 145 -12.82 16.46 10.75
CA THR A 145 -13.27 17.52 11.66
C THR A 145 -13.62 18.78 10.88
N THR A 146 -14.38 19.68 11.49
CA THR A 146 -14.74 20.96 10.89
C THR A 146 -14.31 22.11 11.78
N THR A 147 -14.13 23.30 11.19
CA THR A 147 -13.95 24.54 11.93
C THR A 147 -15.26 25.29 12.02
N GLY A 148 -15.68 25.59 13.26
CA GLY A 148 -16.95 26.27 13.53
C GLY A 148 -18.14 25.30 13.71
N ASP A 149 -19.02 25.68 14.59
CA ASP A 149 -20.23 24.93 15.01
C ASP A 149 -21.35 24.87 13.97
N TRP A 150 -21.22 25.69 12.94
CA TRP A 150 -22.16 25.76 11.83
C TRP A 150 -21.86 24.76 10.69
N LEU A 151 -20.69 24.09 10.75
CA LEU A 151 -20.30 23.03 9.82
C LEU A 151 -20.35 21.68 10.51
N SER A 152 -20.76 20.68 9.77
CA SER A 152 -20.60 19.26 10.15
C SER A 152 -20.15 18.43 8.97
N VAL A 153 -19.44 17.35 9.25
CA VAL A 153 -19.00 16.38 8.27
C VAL A 153 -19.35 14.98 8.75
N ASP A 154 -19.87 14.17 7.87
CA ASP A 154 -20.13 12.75 8.07
C ASP A 154 -19.48 11.95 6.94
N GLU A 155 -18.90 10.80 7.24
CA GLU A 155 -18.26 9.93 6.26
C GLU A 155 -18.88 8.55 6.32
N GLN A 156 -19.29 8.05 5.15
CA GLN A 156 -19.77 6.69 4.97
C GLN A 156 -19.16 6.07 3.71
N SER A 157 -18.32 5.05 3.88
CA SER A 157 -17.74 4.28 2.77
C SER A 157 -17.01 5.14 1.73
N GLY A 158 -16.24 6.14 2.17
CA GLY A 158 -15.48 7.06 1.31
C GLY A 158 -16.29 8.24 0.77
N GLU A 159 -17.61 8.28 1.03
CA GLU A 159 -18.46 9.41 0.69
C GLU A 159 -18.53 10.38 1.88
N LEU A 160 -18.09 11.61 1.67
CA LEU A 160 -18.18 12.70 2.65
C LEU A 160 -19.43 13.53 2.40
N THR A 161 -20.26 13.67 3.42
CA THR A 161 -21.37 14.61 3.43
C THR A 161 -21.01 15.80 4.33
N VAL A 162 -20.84 16.97 3.72
CA VAL A 162 -20.61 18.24 4.42
C VAL A 162 -21.91 19.01 4.48
N LYS A 163 -22.28 19.48 5.68
CA LYS A 163 -23.48 20.29 5.92
C LYS A 163 -23.10 21.62 6.54
N ALA A 164 -23.70 22.69 6.01
CA ALA A 164 -23.62 24.00 6.63
C ALA A 164 -25.04 24.47 7.02
N THR A 165 -25.17 25.02 8.23
CA THR A 165 -26.43 25.63 8.66
C THR A 165 -26.64 26.99 7.99
N GLU A 166 -27.89 27.46 7.93
CA GLU A 166 -28.25 28.79 7.41
C GLU A 166 -27.41 29.89 8.10
N ASN A 167 -26.97 30.88 7.31
CA ASN A 167 -26.22 32.03 7.79
C ASN A 167 -27.13 33.24 8.00
N THR A 168 -27.56 33.46 9.20
CA THR A 168 -28.42 34.58 9.58
C THR A 168 -27.65 35.82 10.06
N THR A 169 -26.31 35.82 9.97
CA THR A 169 -25.46 36.90 10.54
C THR A 169 -25.36 38.12 9.64
N GLY A 170 -25.75 38.01 8.37
CA GLY A 170 -25.58 39.09 7.37
C GLY A 170 -24.12 39.32 6.96
N LYS A 171 -23.16 38.46 7.39
CA LYS A 171 -21.74 38.52 7.02
C LYS A 171 -21.27 37.19 6.49
N ALA A 172 -20.37 37.23 5.50
CA ALA A 172 -19.71 36.02 5.01
C ALA A 172 -18.96 35.30 6.13
N ARG A 173 -19.05 33.96 6.16
CA ARG A 173 -18.28 33.12 7.08
C ARG A 173 -17.47 32.09 6.27
N VAL A 174 -16.32 31.72 6.79
CA VAL A 174 -15.41 30.76 6.18
C VAL A 174 -15.16 29.63 7.18
N GLY A 175 -15.14 28.41 6.70
CA GLY A 175 -14.80 27.24 7.50
C GLY A 175 -14.05 26.20 6.66
N TRP A 176 -13.57 25.19 7.35
CA TRP A 176 -12.75 24.13 6.75
C TRP A 176 -13.26 22.76 7.18
N VAL A 177 -13.24 21.81 6.25
CA VAL A 177 -13.24 20.40 6.53
C VAL A 177 -11.79 19.95 6.58
N ILE A 178 -11.37 19.33 7.68
CA ILE A 178 -10.00 18.91 7.92
C ILE A 178 -9.99 17.38 8.02
N ALA A 179 -9.21 16.74 7.17
CA ALA A 179 -8.96 15.31 7.19
C ALA A 179 -7.57 15.01 7.76
N LYS A 180 -7.46 14.04 8.67
CA LYS A 180 -6.20 13.63 9.29
C LYS A 180 -6.04 12.12 9.22
N ALA A 181 -4.86 11.66 8.80
CA ALA A 181 -4.52 10.24 8.73
C ALA A 181 -3.01 10.04 8.86
N ALA A 182 -2.55 9.16 9.77
CA ALA A 182 -1.14 8.77 9.94
C ALA A 182 -0.16 9.97 10.00
N GLY A 183 -0.55 11.09 10.61
CA GLY A 183 0.27 12.29 10.70
C GLY A 183 0.16 13.24 9.50
N LEU A 184 -0.55 12.85 8.44
CA LEU A 184 -0.89 13.71 7.31
C LEU A 184 -2.15 14.52 7.59
N VAL A 185 -2.22 15.70 6.98
CA VAL A 185 -3.37 16.62 7.10
C VAL A 185 -3.70 17.14 5.70
N ASP A 186 -4.98 17.09 5.37
CA ASP A 186 -5.54 17.76 4.19
C ASP A 186 -6.77 18.57 4.57
N SER A 187 -7.13 19.58 3.80
CA SER A 187 -8.24 20.47 4.13
C SER A 187 -8.95 20.99 2.90
N LEU A 188 -10.26 21.15 3.02
CA LEU A 188 -11.16 21.73 2.04
C LEU A 188 -11.90 22.91 2.66
N LYS A 189 -11.99 24.03 1.92
CA LYS A 189 -12.66 25.26 2.34
C LYS A 189 -14.12 25.31 1.89
#